data_12c7e69212494c569442b09c36621a9c
#
_entry.id   12c7e69212494c569442b09c36621a9c
#
_cell.length_a   1.000
_cell.length_b   1.000
_cell.length_c   1.000
_cell.angle_alpha   90.00
_cell.angle_beta   90.00
_cell.angle_gamma   90.00
#
_symmetry.space_group_name_H-M   'P 1'
#
loop_
_entity.id
_entity.type
_entity.pdbx_description
1 polymer ?
#
loop_
_entity_poly.entity_id
_entity_poly.type
_entity_poly.pdbx_seq_one_letter_code
_entity_poly.pdbx_strand_id
1 'polypeptide(L)'
;SKSFGDILIVTITPDKFIKKGPGRPVFDEKKRLKFLSELKTIDYVALNNKADAVELLKMLKPNFTFRGKEYEDYKKDLTGKILLEKNAIESTGGELKIIDEETFSSTNLINKGNIDFLSPEQSDFVSLIRRKKIPEKTLTFLDSIQNKKILNIGEIIIDEYVYTSVRGTVTKHPIIS
;
A
#
# COMPACT_ATOMS: atom_id res chain seq x y z
N SER A 1 15.78 -14.28 -2.04
CA SER A 1 15.77 -14.32 -3.54
C SER A 1 17.17 -14.49 -4.12
N LYS A 2 18.19 -13.76 -3.67
CA LYS A 2 19.58 -13.88 -4.22
C LYS A 2 20.14 -15.31 -4.14
N SER A 3 19.73 -16.12 -3.18
CA SER A 3 20.16 -17.53 -3.04
C SER A 3 19.67 -18.48 -4.15
N PHE A 4 18.76 -18.03 -5.00
CA PHE A 4 18.19 -18.84 -6.08
C PHE A 4 18.86 -18.60 -7.44
N GLY A 5 19.82 -17.68 -7.54
CA GLY A 5 20.47 -17.37 -8.82
C GLY A 5 21.70 -16.48 -8.66
N ASP A 6 22.46 -16.38 -9.74
CA ASP A 6 23.73 -15.64 -9.80
C ASP A 6 23.51 -14.13 -9.93
N ILE A 7 22.44 -13.74 -10.61
CA ILE A 7 22.12 -12.33 -10.87
C ILE A 7 20.75 -12.00 -10.27
N LEU A 8 20.73 -10.97 -9.43
CA LEU A 8 19.49 -10.41 -8.86
C LEU A 8 19.20 -9.05 -9.49
N ILE A 9 18.11 -8.97 -10.21
CA ILE A 9 17.60 -7.73 -10.79
C ILE A 9 16.39 -7.28 -9.98
N VAL A 10 16.42 -6.05 -9.49
CA VAL A 10 15.27 -5.44 -8.79
C VAL A 10 14.71 -4.31 -9.63
N THR A 11 13.41 -4.32 -9.85
CA THR A 11 12.73 -3.26 -10.60
C THR A 11 11.78 -2.48 -9.72
N ILE A 12 11.69 -1.18 -9.96
CA ILE A 12 10.90 -0.24 -9.18
C ILE A 12 9.77 0.30 -10.04
N THR A 13 8.58 0.34 -9.48
CA THR A 13 7.43 1.02 -10.10
C THR A 13 7.66 2.53 -10.05
N PRO A 14 7.62 3.25 -11.18
CA PRO A 14 7.69 4.71 -11.24
C PRO A 14 6.57 5.39 -10.46
N ASP A 15 6.85 6.59 -9.95
CA ASP A 15 5.90 7.34 -9.12
C ASP A 15 4.56 7.60 -9.82
N LYS A 16 4.58 7.84 -11.11
CA LYS A 16 3.37 8.05 -11.94
C LYS A 16 2.36 6.91 -11.91
N PHE A 17 2.79 5.70 -11.54
CA PHE A 17 1.91 4.52 -11.44
C PHE A 17 1.53 4.18 -9.99
N ILE A 18 2.06 4.92 -9.00
CA ILE A 18 1.78 4.68 -7.58
C ILE A 18 0.54 5.49 -7.17
N LYS A 19 -0.59 4.81 -6.97
CA LYS A 19 -1.86 5.42 -6.55
C LYS A 19 -2.17 5.03 -5.10
N LYS A 20 -1.36 5.49 -4.13
CA LYS A 20 -1.50 5.15 -2.71
C LYS A 20 -2.01 6.31 -1.83
N GLY A 21 -2.60 7.33 -2.43
CA GLY A 21 -3.14 8.50 -1.74
C GLY A 21 -2.12 9.63 -1.55
N PRO A 22 -2.54 10.76 -0.94
CA PRO A 22 -1.73 11.96 -0.76
C PRO A 22 -0.43 11.66 -0.01
N GLY A 23 0.67 12.34 -0.41
CA GLY A 23 1.99 12.16 0.23
C GLY A 23 2.67 10.82 -0.05
N ARG A 24 2.17 9.99 -0.97
CA ARG A 24 2.77 8.71 -1.34
C ARG A 24 3.19 8.67 -2.82
N PRO A 25 4.38 8.13 -3.11
CA PRO A 25 5.35 7.53 -2.19
C PRO A 25 6.13 8.59 -1.40
N VAL A 26 6.54 8.29 -0.17
CA VAL A 26 7.36 9.18 0.68
C VAL A 26 8.73 9.45 0.04
N PHE A 27 9.33 8.43 -0.57
CA PHE A 27 10.56 8.54 -1.33
C PHE A 27 10.25 8.44 -2.82
N ASP A 28 10.68 9.46 -3.57
CA ASP A 28 10.57 9.48 -5.02
C ASP A 28 11.35 8.32 -5.69
N GLU A 29 11.04 8.04 -6.94
CA GLU A 29 11.64 6.92 -7.68
C GLU A 29 13.16 6.99 -7.75
N LYS A 30 13.76 8.21 -7.80
CA LYS A 30 15.22 8.39 -7.84
C LYS A 30 15.87 7.99 -6.53
N LYS A 31 15.28 8.40 -5.39
CA LYS A 31 15.77 8.02 -4.06
C LYS A 31 15.61 6.53 -3.81
N ARG A 32 14.48 5.93 -4.20
CA ARG A 32 14.24 4.48 -4.09
C ARG A 32 15.25 3.69 -4.92
N LEU A 33 15.51 4.15 -6.16
CA LEU A 33 16.49 3.53 -7.04
C LEU A 33 17.90 3.61 -6.44
N LYS A 34 18.31 4.80 -5.98
CA LYS A 34 19.62 4.99 -5.34
C LYS A 34 19.76 4.10 -4.10
N PHE A 35 18.76 4.06 -3.22
CA PHE A 35 18.81 3.22 -2.02
C PHE A 35 19.02 1.74 -2.36
N LEU A 36 18.29 1.22 -3.34
CA LEU A 36 18.41 -0.19 -3.74
C LEU A 36 19.75 -0.48 -4.42
N SER A 37 20.30 0.47 -5.17
CA SER A 37 21.60 0.29 -5.83
C SER A 37 22.79 0.22 -4.86
N GLU A 38 22.64 0.68 -3.62
CA GLU A 38 23.67 0.59 -2.58
C GLU A 38 23.66 -0.79 -1.86
N LEU A 39 22.66 -1.64 -2.11
CA LEU A 39 22.56 -2.95 -1.49
C LEU A 39 23.44 -3.96 -2.23
N LYS A 40 24.49 -4.46 -1.57
CA LYS A 40 25.47 -5.42 -2.15
C LYS A 40 24.88 -6.71 -2.71
N THR A 41 23.68 -7.07 -2.28
CA THR A 41 22.99 -8.28 -2.75
C THR A 41 22.25 -8.10 -4.07
N ILE A 42 22.12 -6.86 -4.55
CA ILE A 42 21.42 -6.53 -5.79
C ILE A 42 22.46 -6.22 -6.86
N ASP A 43 22.39 -6.92 -7.97
CA ASP A 43 23.33 -6.71 -9.09
C ASP A 43 22.86 -5.59 -10.03
N TYR A 44 21.55 -5.50 -10.26
CA TYR A 44 20.97 -4.46 -11.12
C TYR A 44 19.68 -3.89 -10.55
N VAL A 45 19.53 -2.58 -10.64
CA VAL A 45 18.29 -1.87 -10.29
C VAL A 45 17.82 -1.07 -11.51
N ALA A 46 16.53 -1.16 -11.82
CA ALA A 46 15.95 -0.41 -12.94
C ALA A 46 14.54 0.10 -12.63
N LEU A 47 14.11 1.14 -13.33
CA LEU A 47 12.72 1.57 -13.35
C LEU A 47 11.92 0.73 -14.34
N ASN A 48 10.77 0.25 -13.92
CA ASN A 48 9.84 -0.41 -14.82
C ASN A 48 8.98 0.66 -15.51
N ASN A 49 9.05 0.76 -16.83
CA ASN A 49 8.30 1.76 -17.60
C ASN A 49 6.79 1.51 -17.66
N LYS A 50 6.29 0.42 -17.07
CA LYS A 50 4.88 0.03 -17.02
C LYS A 50 4.38 -0.12 -15.59
N ALA A 51 3.07 -0.18 -15.45
CA ALA A 51 2.43 -0.40 -14.14
C ALA A 51 2.50 -1.87 -13.65
N ASP A 52 2.82 -2.80 -14.56
CA ASP A 52 3.01 -4.23 -14.30
C ASP A 52 4.38 -4.68 -14.86
N ALA A 53 4.75 -5.92 -14.57
CA ALA A 53 6.04 -6.46 -14.99
C ALA A 53 5.98 -7.35 -16.23
N VAL A 54 4.84 -7.45 -16.92
CA VAL A 54 4.62 -8.41 -18.00
C VAL A 54 5.63 -8.24 -19.16
N GLU A 55 5.76 -7.02 -19.68
CA GLU A 55 6.71 -6.75 -20.77
C GLU A 55 8.16 -6.97 -20.32
N LEU A 56 8.48 -6.56 -19.12
CA LEU A 56 9.81 -6.71 -18.53
C LEU A 56 10.18 -8.20 -18.38
N LEU A 57 9.28 -9.03 -17.90
CA LEU A 57 9.50 -10.47 -17.76
C LEU A 57 9.74 -11.13 -19.12
N LYS A 58 8.96 -10.76 -20.15
CA LYS A 58 9.15 -11.25 -21.51
C LYS A 58 10.48 -10.82 -22.14
N MET A 59 10.95 -9.61 -21.80
CA MET A 59 12.21 -9.08 -22.31
C MET A 59 13.42 -9.69 -21.60
N LEU A 60 13.41 -9.76 -20.29
CA LEU A 60 14.54 -10.27 -19.49
C LEU A 60 14.60 -11.78 -19.44
N LYS A 61 13.47 -12.48 -19.58
CA LYS A 61 13.35 -13.93 -19.51
C LYS A 61 14.07 -14.53 -18.30
N PRO A 62 13.78 -14.05 -17.07
CA PRO A 62 14.47 -14.52 -15.88
C PRO A 62 14.07 -15.97 -15.57
N ASN A 63 14.96 -16.73 -14.93
CA ASN A 63 14.64 -18.07 -14.45
C ASN A 63 13.58 -18.04 -13.34
N PHE A 64 13.65 -17.03 -12.48
CA PHE A 64 12.72 -16.84 -11.36
C PHE A 64 12.24 -15.43 -11.26
N THR A 65 10.96 -15.24 -10.93
CA THR A 65 10.42 -13.99 -10.41
C THR A 65 9.82 -14.23 -9.03
N PHE A 66 9.89 -13.24 -8.15
CA PHE A 66 9.52 -13.39 -6.76
C PHE A 66 8.37 -12.46 -6.40
N ARG A 67 7.41 -12.96 -5.61
CA ARG A 67 6.32 -12.21 -4.99
C ARG A 67 6.20 -12.58 -3.52
N GLY A 68 5.68 -11.68 -2.71
CA GLY A 68 5.39 -11.95 -1.31
C GLY A 68 4.19 -12.88 -1.14
N LYS A 69 4.01 -13.42 0.06
CA LYS A 69 2.92 -14.36 0.41
C LYS A 69 1.53 -13.76 0.23
N GLU A 70 1.40 -12.44 0.33
CA GLU A 70 0.15 -11.73 0.06
C GLU A 70 -0.40 -11.96 -1.34
N TYR A 71 0.42 -12.48 -2.24
CA TYR A 71 0.10 -12.80 -3.63
C TYR A 71 -0.13 -14.31 -3.88
N GLU A 72 -0.15 -15.14 -2.83
CA GLU A 72 -0.39 -16.59 -2.96
C GLU A 72 -1.82 -16.90 -3.42
N ASP A 73 -2.78 -16.11 -2.97
CA ASP A 73 -4.18 -16.28 -3.34
C ASP A 73 -4.54 -15.42 -4.56
N TYR A 74 -4.30 -15.95 -5.75
CA TYR A 74 -4.60 -15.28 -7.03
C TYR A 74 -6.08 -14.87 -7.18
N LYS A 75 -6.99 -15.55 -6.46
CA LYS A 75 -8.42 -15.23 -6.48
C LYS A 75 -8.75 -13.93 -5.77
N LYS A 76 -7.88 -13.48 -4.87
CA LYS A 76 -8.00 -12.21 -4.15
C LYS A 76 -7.32 -11.05 -4.87
N ASP A 77 -6.57 -11.30 -5.95
CA ASP A 77 -6.01 -10.22 -6.76
C ASP A 77 -7.10 -9.59 -7.63
N LEU A 78 -7.74 -8.57 -7.08
CA LEU A 78 -8.76 -7.76 -7.77
C LEU A 78 -8.24 -7.09 -9.04
N THR A 79 -6.92 -7.00 -9.23
CA THR A 79 -6.29 -6.36 -10.39
C THR A 79 -5.98 -7.33 -11.52
N GLY A 80 -5.96 -8.63 -11.26
CA GLY A 80 -5.60 -9.69 -12.22
C GLY A 80 -4.15 -9.65 -12.71
N LYS A 81 -3.32 -8.74 -12.18
CA LYS A 81 -1.96 -8.52 -12.66
C LYS A 81 -1.02 -9.69 -12.38
N ILE A 82 -1.20 -10.36 -11.25
CA ILE A 82 -0.35 -11.49 -10.85
C ILE A 82 -0.49 -12.65 -11.81
N LEU A 83 -1.71 -12.93 -12.24
CA LEU A 83 -1.96 -14.00 -13.23
C LEU A 83 -1.31 -13.67 -14.57
N LEU A 84 -1.36 -12.40 -15.00
CA LEU A 84 -0.70 -11.95 -16.22
C LEU A 84 0.84 -12.07 -16.12
N GLU A 85 1.41 -11.69 -14.98
CA GLU A 85 2.85 -11.82 -14.74
C GLU A 85 3.29 -13.28 -14.66
N LYS A 86 2.49 -14.15 -14.01
CA LYS A 86 2.72 -15.59 -13.97
C LYS A 86 2.75 -16.19 -15.37
N ASN A 87 1.71 -15.92 -16.17
CA ASN A 87 1.65 -16.40 -17.55
C ASN A 87 2.83 -15.87 -18.39
N ALA A 88 3.24 -14.63 -18.15
CA ALA A 88 4.36 -14.02 -18.88
C ALA A 88 5.68 -14.72 -18.59
N ILE A 89 5.99 -15.01 -17.31
CA ILE A 89 7.24 -15.69 -16.96
C ILE A 89 7.23 -17.16 -17.38
N GLU A 90 6.12 -17.86 -17.19
CA GLU A 90 5.99 -19.27 -17.61
C GLU A 90 6.12 -19.41 -19.14
N SER A 91 5.59 -18.46 -19.91
CA SER A 91 5.75 -18.44 -21.37
C SER A 91 7.20 -18.29 -21.84
N THR A 92 8.11 -17.84 -20.99
CA THR A 92 9.53 -17.68 -21.26
C THR A 92 10.40 -18.78 -20.64
N GLY A 93 9.79 -19.79 -20.02
CA GLY A 93 10.47 -20.91 -19.36
C GLY A 93 10.94 -20.62 -17.93
N GLY A 94 10.55 -19.49 -17.35
CA GLY A 94 10.84 -19.16 -15.96
C GLY A 94 9.71 -19.57 -15.01
N GLU A 95 9.92 -19.34 -13.72
CA GLU A 95 9.01 -19.74 -12.64
C GLU A 95 8.70 -18.56 -11.71
N LEU A 96 7.43 -18.41 -11.31
CA LEU A 96 7.00 -17.50 -10.24
C LEU A 96 7.15 -18.20 -8.88
N LYS A 97 7.98 -17.64 -8.01
CA LYS A 97 8.15 -18.13 -6.62
C LYS A 97 7.51 -17.17 -5.63
N ILE A 98 6.74 -17.73 -4.71
CA ILE A 98 6.21 -17.00 -3.57
C ILE A 98 7.21 -17.13 -2.42
N ILE A 99 7.58 -15.99 -1.84
CA ILE A 99 8.48 -15.94 -0.68
C ILE A 99 7.63 -15.71 0.56
N ASP A 100 7.73 -16.63 1.51
CA ASP A 100 7.12 -16.51 2.84
C ASP A 100 8.13 -15.91 3.81
N GLU A 101 8.42 -14.63 3.66
CA GLU A 101 9.20 -13.88 4.63
C GLU A 101 8.27 -12.93 5.41
N GLU A 102 8.66 -12.58 6.62
CA GLU A 102 7.92 -11.59 7.41
C GLU A 102 7.80 -10.28 6.60
N THR A 103 6.61 -10.04 6.09
CA THR A 103 6.31 -8.79 5.39
C THR A 103 6.03 -7.68 6.40
N PHE A 104 7.01 -6.83 6.62
CA PHE A 104 6.78 -5.57 7.32
C PHE A 104 6.05 -4.62 6.38
N SER A 105 4.72 -4.65 6.43
CA SER A 105 3.93 -3.67 5.71
C SER A 105 4.19 -2.28 6.27
N SER A 106 4.74 -1.39 5.46
CA SER A 106 4.91 0.03 5.84
C SER A 106 3.59 0.66 6.30
N THR A 107 2.48 0.20 5.75
CA THR A 107 1.13 0.61 6.18
C THR A 107 0.85 0.11 7.59
N ASN A 108 1.21 -1.14 7.92
CA ASN A 108 1.05 -1.67 9.27
C ASN A 108 1.99 -0.99 10.27
N LEU A 109 3.23 -0.65 9.87
CA LEU A 109 4.16 0.11 10.70
C LEU A 109 3.62 1.52 10.96
N ILE A 110 3.14 2.20 9.95
CA ILE A 110 2.54 3.54 10.08
C ILE A 110 1.28 3.46 10.95
N ASN A 111 0.41 2.48 10.73
CA ASN A 111 -0.82 2.32 11.50
C ASN A 111 -0.58 1.84 12.93
N LYS A 112 0.48 1.05 13.17
CA LYS A 112 0.91 0.65 14.52
C LYS A 112 1.69 1.75 15.22
N GLY A 113 2.52 2.51 14.49
CA GLY A 113 3.30 3.63 15.01
C GLY A 113 2.47 4.87 15.34
N ASN A 114 1.27 5.00 14.76
CA ASN A 114 0.33 6.07 15.12
C ASN A 114 -0.17 6.01 16.57
N ILE A 115 0.13 4.93 17.28
CA ILE A 115 -0.19 4.86 18.73
C ILE A 115 0.71 5.80 19.54
N ASP A 116 1.92 6.09 19.04
CA ASP A 116 2.85 7.01 19.73
C ASP A 116 2.50 8.50 19.57
N PHE A 117 1.52 8.83 18.70
CA PHE A 117 1.02 10.21 18.57
C PHE A 117 -0.20 10.51 19.46
N LEU A 118 -0.70 9.52 20.16
CA LEU A 118 -1.77 9.71 21.11
C LEU A 118 -1.20 10.16 22.46
N SER A 119 -1.85 11.13 23.11
CA SER A 119 -1.53 11.43 24.51
C SER A 119 -1.81 10.20 25.39
N PRO A 120 -1.20 10.10 26.58
CA PRO A 120 -1.50 9.00 27.51
C PRO A 120 -3.00 8.79 27.73
N GLU A 121 -3.76 9.87 27.90
CA GLU A 121 -5.22 9.84 28.11
C GLU A 121 -5.96 9.31 26.86
N GLN A 122 -5.52 9.69 25.68
CA GLN A 122 -6.10 9.20 24.42
C GLN A 122 -5.79 7.70 24.24
N SER A 123 -4.57 7.28 24.57
CA SER A 123 -4.15 5.88 24.53
C SER A 123 -4.97 5.00 25.48
N ASP A 124 -5.19 5.49 26.71
CA ASP A 124 -6.02 4.84 27.72
C ASP A 124 -7.48 4.73 27.25
N PHE A 125 -8.00 5.80 26.64
CA PHE A 125 -9.36 5.81 26.09
C PHE A 125 -9.52 4.79 24.95
N VAL A 126 -8.59 4.74 24.02
CA VAL A 126 -8.60 3.74 22.93
C VAL A 126 -8.52 2.32 23.47
N SER A 127 -7.68 2.09 24.49
CA SER A 127 -7.54 0.80 25.17
C SER A 127 -8.84 0.39 25.88
N LEU A 128 -9.53 1.35 26.52
CA LEU A 128 -10.83 1.13 27.12
C LEU A 128 -11.90 0.74 26.09
N ILE A 129 -11.96 1.45 24.94
CA ILE A 129 -12.89 1.17 23.86
C ILE A 129 -12.68 -0.25 23.34
N ARG A 130 -11.42 -0.64 23.09
CA ARG A 130 -11.07 -1.99 22.63
C ARG A 130 -11.46 -3.07 23.64
N ARG A 131 -11.11 -2.87 24.91
CA ARG A 131 -11.42 -3.82 25.99
C ARG A 131 -12.93 -4.03 26.16
N LYS A 132 -13.72 -2.97 26.00
CA LYS A 132 -15.19 -3.03 26.07
C LYS A 132 -15.85 -3.53 24.80
N LYS A 133 -15.08 -3.83 23.75
CA LYS A 133 -15.57 -4.25 22.43
C LYS A 133 -16.64 -3.29 21.87
N ILE A 134 -16.42 -1.98 22.05
CA ILE A 134 -17.38 -0.96 21.64
C ILE A 134 -17.59 -0.97 20.11
N PRO A 135 -16.54 -1.09 19.26
CA PRO A 135 -16.74 -1.14 17.82
C PRO A 135 -17.67 -2.28 17.37
N GLU A 136 -17.46 -3.49 17.90
CA GLU A 136 -18.29 -4.65 17.58
C GLU A 136 -19.73 -4.49 18.05
N LYS A 137 -19.93 -3.96 19.27
CA LYS A 137 -21.26 -3.66 19.79
C LYS A 137 -21.97 -2.59 18.97
N THR A 138 -21.23 -1.58 18.50
CA THR A 138 -21.78 -0.52 17.64
C THR A 138 -22.24 -1.09 16.31
N LEU A 139 -21.43 -1.95 15.66
CA LEU A 139 -21.81 -2.59 14.41
C LEU A 139 -23.06 -3.45 14.61
N THR A 140 -23.10 -4.28 15.64
CA THR A 140 -24.30 -5.10 15.96
C THR A 140 -25.55 -4.22 16.20
N PHE A 141 -25.37 -3.08 16.87
CA PHE A 141 -26.47 -2.14 17.06
C PHE A 141 -26.93 -1.53 15.72
N LEU A 142 -26.00 -1.08 14.87
CA LEU A 142 -26.30 -0.53 13.56
C LEU A 142 -27.07 -1.55 12.67
N ASP A 143 -26.64 -2.81 12.69
CA ASP A 143 -27.34 -3.88 11.99
C ASP A 143 -28.78 -4.04 12.51
N SER A 144 -28.99 -3.93 13.82
CA SER A 144 -30.32 -4.05 14.43
C SER A 144 -31.29 -2.94 14.07
N ILE A 145 -30.78 -1.78 13.67
CA ILE A 145 -31.61 -0.61 13.31
C ILE A 145 -31.79 -0.41 11.81
N GLN A 146 -31.16 -1.24 10.94
CA GLN A 146 -31.24 -1.10 9.48
C GLN A 146 -32.70 -1.02 8.93
N ASN A 147 -33.61 -1.73 9.57
CA ASN A 147 -35.02 -1.76 9.18
C ASN A 147 -35.92 -0.80 10.00
N LYS A 148 -35.34 0.06 10.83
CA LYS A 148 -36.09 1.05 11.61
C LYS A 148 -36.31 2.31 10.80
N LYS A 149 -37.49 2.89 10.93
CA LYS A 149 -37.80 4.21 10.40
C LYS A 149 -37.37 5.24 11.43
N ILE A 150 -36.49 6.16 11.03
CA ILE A 150 -35.96 7.23 11.88
C ILE A 150 -36.56 8.54 11.38
N LEU A 151 -37.17 9.29 12.27
CA LEU A 151 -37.61 10.66 12.01
C LEU A 151 -36.55 11.61 12.53
N ASN A 152 -35.91 12.35 11.62
CA ASN A 152 -35.00 13.45 11.95
C ASN A 152 -35.78 14.75 11.98
N ILE A 153 -35.71 15.48 13.12
CA ILE A 153 -36.26 16.82 13.29
C ILE A 153 -35.08 17.75 13.63
N GLY A 154 -34.85 18.75 12.78
CA GLY A 154 -33.75 19.69 12.96
C GLY A 154 -33.65 20.68 11.80
N GLU A 155 -32.68 21.55 11.87
CA GLU A 155 -32.34 22.46 10.77
C GLU A 155 -31.57 21.71 9.69
N ILE A 156 -31.80 22.08 8.42
CA ILE A 156 -31.02 21.57 7.30
C ILE A 156 -29.74 22.39 7.23
N ILE A 157 -28.61 21.73 7.44
CA ILE A 157 -27.28 22.30 7.22
C ILE A 157 -26.79 21.78 5.86
N ILE A 158 -26.42 22.73 4.99
CA ILE A 158 -25.80 22.40 3.70
C ILE A 158 -24.32 22.69 3.80
N ASP A 159 -23.50 21.67 3.74
CA ASP A 159 -22.04 21.80 3.72
C ASP A 159 -21.53 21.71 2.27
N GLU A 160 -20.72 22.66 1.87
CA GLU A 160 -20.02 22.63 0.60
C GLU A 160 -18.58 22.20 0.81
N TYR A 161 -18.18 21.07 0.22
CA TYR A 161 -16.81 20.60 0.25
C TYR A 161 -16.05 21.06 -0.99
N VAL A 162 -15.14 22.01 -0.80
CA VAL A 162 -14.26 22.47 -1.88
C VAL A 162 -12.96 21.67 -1.80
N TYR A 163 -12.75 20.78 -2.76
CA TYR A 163 -11.52 20.02 -2.87
C TYR A 163 -10.44 20.84 -3.55
N THR A 164 -9.40 21.19 -2.80
CA THR A 164 -8.25 21.94 -3.30
C THR A 164 -7.00 21.07 -3.31
N SER A 165 -6.10 21.32 -4.24
CA SER A 165 -4.76 20.73 -4.22
C SER A 165 -3.81 21.67 -3.47
N VAL A 166 -3.07 21.12 -2.51
CA VAL A 166 -2.02 21.86 -1.80
C VAL A 166 -0.89 22.20 -2.78
N ARG A 167 -0.68 23.49 -3.04
CA ARG A 167 0.39 23.98 -3.92
C ARG A 167 1.66 24.37 -3.18
N GLY A 168 1.58 24.57 -1.87
CA GLY A 168 2.71 24.93 -1.03
C GLY A 168 2.30 25.64 0.25
N THR A 169 3.27 26.09 1.02
CA THR A 169 3.05 26.90 2.24
C THR A 169 3.52 28.32 1.98
N VAL A 170 2.72 29.29 2.43
CA VAL A 170 3.10 30.70 2.34
C VAL A 170 4.09 31.03 3.45
N THR A 171 5.23 31.59 3.10
CA THR A 171 6.39 31.83 4.00
C THR A 171 6.09 32.75 5.19
N LYS A 172 5.04 33.57 5.14
CA LYS A 172 4.68 34.53 6.20
C LYS A 172 3.52 34.12 7.09
N HIS A 173 2.73 33.14 6.67
CA HIS A 173 1.62 32.60 7.46
C HIS A 173 1.57 31.09 7.26
N PRO A 174 1.39 30.28 8.31
CA PRO A 174 1.30 28.83 8.22
C PRO A 174 -0.08 28.41 7.67
N ILE A 175 -0.45 28.97 6.52
CA ILE A 175 -1.69 28.65 5.81
C ILE A 175 -1.30 27.83 4.59
N ILE A 176 -2.00 26.72 4.39
CA ILE A 176 -1.87 25.88 3.20
C ILE A 176 -2.67 26.55 2.08
N SER A 177 -2.02 26.85 0.98
CA SER A 177 -2.63 27.42 -0.22
C SER A 177 -2.62 26.41 -1.37
#